data_e6974dba97072f317ce49f1bc499dd34
#
_entry.id   e6974dba97072f317ce49f1bc499dd34
#
_cell.length_a   1.000
_cell.length_b   1.000
_cell.length_c   1.000
_cell.angle_alpha   90.00
_cell.angle_beta   90.00
_cell.angle_gamma   90.00
#
_symmetry.space_group_name_H-M   'P 1'
#
loop_
_entity.id
_entity.type
_entity.pdbx_description
1 polymer ?
#
loop_
_entity_poly.entity_id
_entity_poly.type
_entity_poly.pdbx_seq_one_letter_code
_entity_poly.pdbx_strand_id
1 'polypeptide(L)'
;MSHIVSIQTELRDPIAMRSACNRLQLPEPIYGPVKLFSSEATGWSVQLPRWRYPIVADVTTGTLAYDNFGGQWGEQQELDRFLQAYAIEKAKLEARKQGHLVTEQPLEDGSVKLTVNVGGAA
;
A
#
# COMPACT_ATOMS: atom_id res chain seq x y z
N MET A 1 -18.32 9.70 -17.75
CA MET A 1 -16.90 9.60 -18.15
C MET A 1 -16.11 8.92 -17.06
N SER A 2 -15.26 7.99 -17.44
CA SER A 2 -14.44 7.26 -16.45
C SER A 2 -13.22 8.09 -16.06
N HIS A 3 -12.90 8.08 -14.79
CA HIS A 3 -11.70 8.72 -14.25
C HIS A 3 -10.75 7.68 -13.67
N ILE A 4 -10.87 6.44 -14.14
CA ILE A 4 -10.05 5.35 -13.63
C ILE A 4 -8.58 5.59 -13.99
N VAL A 5 -7.75 5.50 -12.98
CA VAL A 5 -6.29 5.51 -13.15
C VAL A 5 -5.79 4.12 -12.84
N SER A 6 -4.94 3.59 -13.70
CA SER A 6 -4.27 2.31 -13.46
C SER A 6 -2.77 2.55 -13.51
N ILE A 7 -2.07 2.17 -12.47
CA ILE A 7 -0.62 2.32 -12.42
C ILE A 7 0.03 0.98 -12.10
N GLN A 8 1.24 0.80 -12.60
CA GLN A 8 2.03 -0.38 -12.30
C GLN A 8 2.79 -0.16 -11.00
N THR A 9 2.67 -1.11 -10.08
CA THR A 9 3.33 -1.02 -8.77
C THR A 9 3.94 -2.36 -8.39
N GLU A 10 4.56 -2.40 -7.22
CA GLU A 10 5.06 -3.64 -6.63
C GLU A 10 4.13 -4.15 -5.53
N LEU A 11 2.86 -3.75 -5.55
CA LEU A 11 1.86 -4.21 -4.58
C LEU A 11 1.45 -5.64 -4.92
N ARG A 12 2.24 -6.61 -4.48
CA ARG A 12 2.01 -8.02 -4.80
C ARG A 12 1.84 -8.91 -3.58
N ASP A 13 1.94 -8.36 -2.37
CA ASP A 13 1.91 -9.16 -1.14
C ASP A 13 0.76 -8.70 -0.23
N PRO A 14 -0.33 -9.48 -0.17
CA PRO A 14 -1.47 -9.10 0.68
C PRO A 14 -1.12 -9.01 2.17
N ILE A 15 -0.15 -9.80 2.63
CA ILE A 15 0.27 -9.75 4.04
C ILE A 15 0.91 -8.40 4.33
N ALA A 16 1.80 -7.94 3.45
CA ALA A 16 2.42 -6.63 3.61
C ALA A 16 1.39 -5.49 3.47
N MET A 17 0.37 -5.67 2.63
CA MET A 17 -0.72 -4.70 2.52
C MET A 17 -1.48 -4.59 3.85
N ARG A 18 -1.78 -5.73 4.48
CA ARG A 18 -2.45 -5.72 5.78
C ARG A 18 -1.59 -5.01 6.83
N SER A 19 -0.30 -5.30 6.84
CA SER A 19 0.63 -4.66 7.79
C SER A 19 0.68 -3.14 7.55
N ALA A 20 0.65 -2.71 6.30
CA ALA A 20 0.64 -1.29 5.97
C ALA A 20 -0.65 -0.63 6.47
N CYS A 21 -1.79 -1.29 6.30
CA CYS A 21 -3.06 -0.77 6.80
C CYS A 21 -3.04 -0.67 8.32
N ASN A 22 -2.52 -1.69 9.02
CA ASN A 22 -2.37 -1.62 10.48
C ASN A 22 -1.48 -0.46 10.90
N ARG A 23 -0.38 -0.27 10.22
CA ARG A 23 0.55 0.82 10.51
C ARG A 23 -0.12 2.18 10.41
N LEU A 24 -0.99 2.36 9.42
CA LEU A 24 -1.68 3.62 9.18
C LEU A 24 -3.05 3.69 9.86
N GLN A 25 -3.42 2.66 10.61
CA GLN A 25 -4.72 2.59 11.29
C GLN A 25 -5.88 2.65 10.31
N LEU A 26 -5.72 1.99 9.17
CA LEU A 26 -6.77 1.87 8.16
C LEU A 26 -7.52 0.55 8.32
N PRO A 27 -8.76 0.45 7.80
CA PRO A 27 -9.45 -0.84 7.75
C PRO A 27 -8.63 -1.87 6.97
N GLU A 28 -8.79 -3.14 7.33
CA GLU A 28 -8.06 -4.21 6.65
C GLU A 28 -8.42 -4.27 5.17
N PRO A 29 -7.48 -4.68 4.31
CA PRO A 29 -7.79 -4.89 2.90
C PRO A 29 -8.84 -5.98 2.73
N ILE A 30 -9.71 -5.81 1.75
CA ILE A 30 -10.77 -6.77 1.45
C ILE A 30 -10.63 -7.21 0.00
N TYR A 31 -10.64 -8.52 -0.23
CA TYR A 31 -10.58 -9.06 -1.58
C TYR A 31 -11.98 -9.19 -2.18
N GLY A 32 -12.15 -8.78 -3.42
CA GLY A 32 -13.39 -8.96 -4.14
C GLY A 32 -13.61 -7.91 -5.22
N PRO A 33 -14.77 -7.94 -5.85
CA PRO A 33 -15.14 -6.90 -6.80
C PRO A 33 -15.52 -5.63 -6.07
N VAL A 34 -15.07 -4.50 -6.59
CA VAL A 34 -15.31 -3.19 -6.00
C VAL A 34 -15.84 -2.27 -7.07
N LYS A 35 -16.96 -1.63 -6.76
CA LYS A 35 -17.53 -0.66 -7.68
C LYS A 35 -16.85 0.68 -7.48
N LEU A 36 -16.30 1.20 -8.57
CA LEU A 36 -15.78 2.55 -8.63
C LEU A 36 -16.83 3.44 -9.34
N PHE A 37 -16.48 4.67 -9.65
CA PHE A 37 -17.50 5.59 -10.15
C PHE A 37 -18.22 5.06 -11.39
N SER A 38 -17.49 4.69 -12.42
CA SER A 38 -18.09 4.26 -13.69
C SER A 38 -17.67 2.87 -14.11
N SER A 39 -17.01 2.13 -13.26
CA SER A 39 -16.51 0.79 -13.59
C SER A 39 -16.37 -0.04 -12.33
N GLU A 40 -15.93 -1.28 -12.51
CA GLU A 40 -15.69 -2.21 -11.42
C GLU A 40 -14.28 -2.77 -11.55
N ALA A 41 -13.60 -2.93 -10.43
CA ALA A 41 -12.29 -3.55 -10.39
C ALA A 41 -12.30 -4.66 -9.35
N THR A 42 -11.56 -5.73 -9.61
CA THR A 42 -11.48 -6.86 -8.69
C THR A 42 -10.06 -6.97 -8.16
N GLY A 43 -9.95 -7.13 -6.85
CA GLY A 43 -8.65 -7.26 -6.20
C GLY A 43 -8.75 -6.93 -4.73
N TRP A 44 -7.62 -6.58 -4.13
CA TRP A 44 -7.57 -6.18 -2.74
C TRP A 44 -7.84 -4.68 -2.64
N SER A 45 -8.94 -4.32 -1.99
CA SER A 45 -9.31 -2.92 -1.84
C SER A 45 -8.82 -2.37 -0.51
N VAL A 46 -8.34 -1.13 -0.53
CA VAL A 46 -7.90 -0.41 0.67
C VAL A 46 -8.59 0.93 0.69
N GLN A 47 -9.26 1.23 1.81
CA GLN A 47 -9.92 2.51 1.98
C GLN A 47 -8.95 3.51 2.58
N LEU A 48 -8.56 4.49 1.77
CA LEU A 48 -7.67 5.56 2.23
C LEU A 48 -8.46 6.65 2.95
N PRO A 49 -7.82 7.41 3.85
CA PRO A 49 -8.50 8.47 4.58
C PRO A 49 -9.10 9.50 3.62
N ARG A 50 -10.38 9.79 3.80
CA ARG A 50 -11.12 10.80 3.05
C ARG A 50 -11.22 10.54 1.54
N TRP A 51 -10.85 9.34 1.10
CA TRP A 51 -11.07 8.96 -0.30
C TRP A 51 -12.50 8.48 -0.48
N ARG A 52 -13.12 8.92 -1.57
CA ARG A 52 -14.50 8.54 -1.88
C ARG A 52 -14.62 7.07 -2.28
N TYR A 53 -13.66 6.58 -3.07
CA TYR A 53 -13.60 5.19 -3.50
C TYR A 53 -12.30 4.56 -3.05
N PRO A 54 -12.29 3.26 -2.74
CA PRO A 54 -11.04 2.61 -2.34
C PRO A 54 -10.09 2.44 -3.52
N ILE A 55 -8.82 2.25 -3.22
CA ILE A 55 -7.87 1.77 -4.23
C ILE A 55 -8.01 0.25 -4.31
N VAL A 56 -7.75 -0.32 -5.48
CA VAL A 56 -7.90 -1.76 -5.72
C VAL A 56 -6.63 -2.30 -6.34
N ALA A 57 -6.00 -3.25 -5.66
CA ALA A 57 -4.73 -3.84 -6.08
C ALA A 57 -4.93 -5.23 -6.64
N ASP A 58 -4.47 -5.45 -7.87
CA ASP A 58 -4.34 -6.79 -8.44
C ASP A 58 -2.93 -7.26 -8.15
N VAL A 59 -2.77 -8.11 -7.13
CA VAL A 59 -1.45 -8.53 -6.69
C VAL A 59 -0.77 -9.48 -7.66
N THR A 60 -1.54 -10.10 -8.56
CA THR A 60 -0.96 -10.97 -9.59
C THR A 60 -0.14 -10.17 -10.58
N THR A 61 -0.63 -9.01 -10.98
CA THR A 61 0.05 -8.16 -11.97
C THR A 61 0.78 -7.00 -11.34
N GLY A 62 0.48 -6.65 -10.09
CA GLY A 62 1.01 -5.46 -9.45
C GLY A 62 0.30 -4.18 -9.88
N THR A 63 -0.82 -4.30 -10.58
CA THR A 63 -1.56 -3.13 -11.05
C THR A 63 -2.45 -2.59 -9.95
N LEU A 64 -2.42 -1.28 -9.78
CA LEU A 64 -3.27 -0.57 -8.84
C LEU A 64 -4.25 0.30 -9.61
N ALA A 65 -5.54 0.13 -9.33
CA ALA A 65 -6.59 0.90 -9.96
C ALA A 65 -7.29 1.78 -8.92
N TYR A 66 -7.63 2.99 -9.31
CA TYR A 66 -8.36 3.89 -8.43
C TYR A 66 -9.02 4.99 -9.24
N ASP A 67 -9.96 5.68 -8.60
CA ASP A 67 -10.65 6.82 -9.20
C ASP A 67 -10.76 7.92 -8.15
N ASN A 68 -9.86 8.90 -8.23
CA ASN A 68 -9.87 10.02 -7.30
C ASN A 68 -10.28 11.34 -7.98
N PHE A 69 -10.78 11.26 -9.19
CA PHE A 69 -11.27 12.41 -9.95
C PHE A 69 -10.27 13.58 -9.91
N GLY A 70 -9.01 13.29 -10.32
CA GLY A 70 -7.96 14.29 -10.35
C GLY A 70 -7.60 14.90 -8.99
N GLY A 71 -7.90 14.20 -7.92
CA GLY A 71 -7.62 14.67 -6.57
C GLY A 71 -8.85 15.19 -5.84
N GLN A 72 -9.97 15.39 -6.53
CA GLN A 72 -11.16 15.94 -5.90
C GLN A 72 -11.84 14.95 -4.96
N TRP A 73 -11.72 13.66 -5.23
CA TRP A 73 -12.31 12.60 -4.42
C TRP A 73 -11.30 11.86 -3.55
N GLY A 74 -10.06 12.34 -3.51
CA GLY A 74 -9.00 11.73 -2.71
C GLY A 74 -7.66 12.35 -3.01
N GLU A 75 -6.92 12.71 -1.96
CA GLU A 75 -5.63 13.35 -2.11
C GLU A 75 -4.54 12.33 -2.46
N GLN A 76 -3.72 12.67 -3.43
CA GLN A 76 -2.59 11.84 -3.85
C GLN A 76 -1.66 11.53 -2.68
N GLN A 77 -1.51 12.47 -1.75
CA GLN A 77 -0.64 12.31 -0.60
C GLN A 77 -1.03 11.09 0.25
N GLU A 78 -2.32 10.80 0.36
CA GLU A 78 -2.76 9.64 1.13
C GLU A 78 -2.37 8.32 0.43
N LEU A 79 -2.44 8.29 -0.90
CA LEU A 79 -1.97 7.15 -1.66
C LEU A 79 -0.46 6.97 -1.51
N ASP A 80 0.30 8.06 -1.63
CA ASP A 80 1.75 8.02 -1.50
C ASP A 80 2.16 7.50 -0.11
N ARG A 81 1.43 7.93 0.91
CA ARG A 81 1.68 7.47 2.28
C ARG A 81 1.44 5.96 2.41
N PHE A 82 0.38 5.46 1.78
CA PHE A 82 0.11 4.03 1.81
C PHE A 82 1.20 3.24 1.07
N LEU A 83 1.63 3.72 -0.09
CA LEU A 83 2.67 3.05 -0.85
C LEU A 83 4.00 3.04 -0.08
N GLN A 84 4.31 4.11 0.62
CA GLN A 84 5.50 4.14 1.48
C GLN A 84 5.38 3.13 2.63
N ALA A 85 4.23 3.09 3.29
CA ALA A 85 4.00 2.16 4.38
C ALA A 85 4.11 0.71 3.89
N TYR A 86 3.56 0.43 2.72
CA TYR A 86 3.67 -0.90 2.12
C TYR A 86 5.14 -1.27 1.89
N ALA A 87 5.92 -0.36 1.30
CA ALA A 87 7.32 -0.64 1.02
C ALA A 87 8.11 -0.94 2.29
N ILE A 88 7.84 -0.18 3.36
CA ILE A 88 8.49 -0.41 4.65
C ILE A 88 8.10 -1.78 5.21
N GLU A 89 6.81 -2.09 5.23
CA GLU A 89 6.34 -3.35 5.81
C GLU A 89 6.79 -4.55 4.98
N LYS A 90 6.83 -4.41 3.66
CA LYS A 90 7.31 -5.47 2.77
C LYS A 90 8.80 -5.73 3.01
N ALA A 91 9.60 -4.69 3.13
CA ALA A 91 11.04 -4.83 3.40
C ALA A 91 11.27 -5.52 4.75
N LYS A 92 10.51 -5.15 5.77
CA LYS A 92 10.62 -5.77 7.09
C LYS A 92 10.22 -7.25 7.04
N LEU A 93 9.16 -7.57 6.33
CA LEU A 93 8.68 -8.94 6.21
C LEU A 93 9.72 -9.82 5.52
N GLU A 94 10.30 -9.35 4.41
CA GLU A 94 11.32 -10.10 3.70
C GLU A 94 12.59 -10.27 4.51
N ALA A 95 13.00 -9.24 5.23
CA ALA A 95 14.19 -9.34 6.10
C ALA A 95 13.98 -10.38 7.21
N ARG A 96 12.78 -10.38 7.82
CA ARG A 96 12.48 -11.36 8.88
C ARG A 96 12.48 -12.78 8.34
N LYS A 97 12.00 -13.00 7.12
CA LYS A 97 12.02 -14.33 6.50
C LYS A 97 13.44 -14.86 6.37
N GLN A 98 14.42 -13.97 6.25
CA GLN A 98 15.82 -14.33 6.15
C GLN A 98 16.54 -14.33 7.50
N GLY A 99 15.82 -14.13 8.58
CA GLY A 99 16.39 -14.12 9.92
C GLY A 99 17.11 -12.83 10.28
N HIS A 100 16.86 -11.76 9.56
CA HIS A 100 17.49 -10.46 9.82
C HIS A 100 16.64 -9.62 10.75
N LEU A 101 17.29 -8.71 11.48
CA LEU A 101 16.61 -7.73 12.30
C LEU A 101 16.50 -6.42 11.51
N VAL A 102 15.42 -5.70 11.71
CA VAL A 102 15.18 -4.43 11.03
C VAL A 102 14.84 -3.38 12.06
N THR A 103 15.49 -2.23 11.96
CA THR A 103 15.14 -1.06 12.77
C THR A 103 14.71 0.07 11.86
N GLU A 104 13.80 0.90 12.36
CA GLU A 104 13.26 2.04 11.61
C GLU A 104 13.67 3.33 12.30
N GLN A 105 13.96 4.34 11.50
CA GLN A 105 14.22 5.68 12.02
C GLN A 105 13.47 6.69 11.15
N PRO A 106 12.45 7.38 11.69
CA PRO A 106 11.79 8.46 10.96
C PRO A 106 12.78 9.60 10.74
N LEU A 107 12.74 10.19 9.55
CA LEU A 107 13.57 11.34 9.22
C LEU A 107 12.72 12.60 9.13
N GLU A 108 13.37 13.76 9.18
CA GLU A 108 12.66 15.04 9.24
C GLU A 108 11.83 15.32 7.99
N ASP A 109 12.24 14.79 6.83
CA ASP A 109 11.52 15.01 5.58
C ASP A 109 10.33 14.07 5.39
N GLY A 110 10.00 13.26 6.39
CA GLY A 110 8.90 12.30 6.29
C GLY A 110 9.29 10.96 5.74
N SER A 111 10.53 10.78 5.31
CA SER A 111 11.00 9.46 4.90
C SER A 111 11.37 8.63 6.13
N VAL A 112 11.62 7.34 5.90
CA VAL A 112 11.97 6.42 6.96
C VAL A 112 13.24 5.68 6.54
N LYS A 113 14.23 5.70 7.42
CA LYS A 113 15.47 4.95 7.23
C LYS A 113 15.29 3.56 7.81
N LEU A 114 15.51 2.54 6.98
CA LEU A 114 15.53 1.16 7.46
C LEU A 114 16.96 0.67 7.56
N THR A 115 17.29 0.09 8.68
CA THR A 115 18.59 -0.55 8.87
C THR A 115 18.35 -2.04 9.05
N VAL A 116 18.96 -2.84 8.18
CA VAL A 116 18.84 -4.30 8.22
C VAL A 116 20.13 -4.85 8.78
N ASN A 117 20.03 -5.52 9.92
CA ASN A 117 21.17 -6.20 10.53
C ASN A 117 21.22 -7.62 10.01
N VAL A 118 22.08 -7.81 9.04
CA VAL A 118 22.24 -9.10 8.38
C VAL A 118 22.93 -10.06 9.33
N GLY A 119 22.41 -11.20 9.39
CA GLY A 119 23.18 -12.17 9.98
C GLY A 119 22.99 -12.44 11.37
N GLY A 120 22.01 -12.12 11.96
CA GLY A 120 21.77 -12.64 13.26
C GLY A 120 22.70 -13.78 13.58
N ALA A 121 23.57 -13.96 12.79
CA ALA A 121 24.55 -15.00 12.95
C ALA A 121 25.52 -14.62 13.95
N ALA A 122 25.33 -13.91 14.68
CA ALA A 122 26.36 -13.64 15.66
C ALA A 122 27.54 -14.44 15.43
#